data_44b9d4c92cfaa1100e41a5af3dc3921f
#
_entry.id   44b9d4c92cfaa1100e41a5af3dc3921f
#
_cell.length_a   1.000
_cell.length_b   1.000
_cell.length_c   1.000
_cell.angle_alpha   90.00
_cell.angle_beta   90.00
_cell.angle_gamma   90.00
#
_symmetry.space_group_name_H-M   'P 1'
#
loop_
_entity.id
_entity.type
_entity.pdbx_description
1 polymer ?
#
loop_
_entity_poly.entity_id
_entity_poly.type
_entity_poly.pdbx_seq_one_letter_code
_entity_poly.pdbx_strand_id
1 'polypeptide(L)'
;PADCRAVAAVCGGEVLRDVPFETFLANLPECRRQCGDRAVLRAFHFYADNDRVAQQVAALRGGDFDAFLQLVTASGDSSWEYLQNVIPAGYKEHQEMGVTIAAAKHYLQGKGAVRVHGGGFAGTAQAFVPVDMLADFKAHMEAILGEGRCHVLSIRPEGGAVL
;
A
#
# COMPACT_ATOMS: atom_id res chain seq x y z
N PRO A 1 12.40 -3.30 -5.90
CA PRO A 1 13.26 -4.45 -5.52
C PRO A 1 14.72 -4.06 -5.37
N ALA A 2 15.31 -3.28 -6.29
CA ALA A 2 16.73 -2.91 -6.26
C ALA A 2 17.11 -2.15 -4.98
N ASP A 3 16.34 -1.13 -4.60
CA ASP A 3 16.61 -0.31 -3.40
C ASP A 3 16.63 -1.16 -2.12
N CYS A 4 15.66 -2.08 -1.96
CA CYS A 4 15.62 -2.95 -0.79
C CYS A 4 16.77 -3.95 -0.74
N ARG A 5 17.21 -4.46 -1.90
CA ARG A 5 18.41 -5.33 -1.97
C ARG A 5 19.68 -4.57 -1.63
N ALA A 6 19.82 -3.33 -2.09
CA ALA A 6 20.97 -2.50 -1.76
C ALA A 6 21.06 -2.27 -0.24
N VAL A 7 19.95 -1.96 0.42
CA VAL A 7 19.91 -1.80 1.88
C VAL A 7 20.23 -3.12 2.59
N ALA A 8 19.66 -4.25 2.14
CA ALA A 8 19.96 -5.56 2.71
C ALA A 8 21.45 -5.89 2.63
N ALA A 9 22.10 -5.64 1.47
CA ALA A 9 23.54 -5.88 1.28
C ALA A 9 24.41 -5.07 2.25
N VAL A 10 24.07 -3.80 2.52
CA VAL A 10 24.76 -2.98 3.54
C VAL A 10 24.63 -3.59 4.92
N CYS A 11 23.50 -4.25 5.21
CA CYS A 11 23.23 -4.91 6.49
C CYS A 11 23.73 -6.38 6.53
N GLY A 12 24.40 -6.87 5.49
CA GLY A 12 24.95 -8.23 5.43
C GLY A 12 23.96 -9.32 5.02
N GLY A 13 22.81 -8.96 4.43
CA GLY A 13 21.80 -9.89 3.92
C GLY A 13 21.64 -9.80 2.38
N GLU A 14 21.01 -10.80 1.78
CA GLU A 14 20.65 -10.77 0.35
C GLU A 14 19.34 -10.03 0.11
N VAL A 15 18.39 -10.19 1.00
CA VAL A 15 17.07 -9.52 1.01
C VAL A 15 16.75 -9.02 2.40
N LEU A 16 15.87 -8.03 2.51
CA LEU A 16 15.50 -7.45 3.81
C LEU A 16 14.85 -8.46 4.77
N ARG A 17 14.26 -9.53 4.25
CA ARG A 17 13.70 -10.60 5.10
C ARG A 17 14.76 -11.32 5.93
N ASP A 18 15.99 -11.36 5.45
CA ASP A 18 17.12 -12.00 6.14
C ASP A 18 17.79 -11.07 7.15
N VAL A 19 17.40 -9.80 7.17
CA VAL A 19 17.97 -8.76 8.03
C VAL A 19 16.98 -8.42 9.14
N PRO A 20 17.32 -8.61 10.41
CA PRO A 20 16.51 -8.15 11.54
C PRO A 20 16.33 -6.63 11.50
N PHE A 21 15.16 -6.12 11.92
CA PHE A 21 14.87 -4.68 11.90
C PHE A 21 15.86 -3.87 12.74
N GLU A 22 16.28 -4.40 13.89
CA GLU A 22 17.29 -3.78 14.76
C GLU A 22 18.64 -3.65 14.07
N THR A 23 19.02 -4.64 13.25
CA THR A 23 20.25 -4.59 12.45
C THR A 23 20.15 -3.51 11.39
N PHE A 24 19.01 -3.36 10.72
CA PHE A 24 18.77 -2.26 9.80
C PHE A 24 18.88 -0.90 10.50
N LEU A 25 18.24 -0.74 11.68
CA LEU A 25 18.30 0.52 12.44
C LEU A 25 19.73 0.85 12.88
N ALA A 26 20.50 -0.14 13.33
CA ALA A 26 21.90 0.06 13.71
C ALA A 26 22.78 0.51 12.53
N ASN A 27 22.46 0.08 11.31
CA ASN A 27 23.17 0.43 10.08
C ASN A 27 22.55 1.61 9.32
N LEU A 28 21.55 2.29 9.89
CA LEU A 28 20.81 3.35 9.21
C LEU A 28 21.69 4.47 8.62
N PRO A 29 22.69 5.02 9.34
CA PRO A 29 23.59 6.03 8.77
C PRO A 29 24.33 5.55 7.54
N GLU A 30 24.79 4.30 7.55
CA GLU A 30 25.52 3.70 6.46
C GLU A 30 24.60 3.37 5.28
N CYS A 31 23.41 2.87 5.53
CA CYS A 31 22.38 2.67 4.50
C CYS A 31 22.04 3.99 3.78
N ARG A 32 21.89 5.09 4.53
CA ARG A 32 21.65 6.42 3.94
C ARG A 32 22.82 6.85 3.05
N ARG A 33 24.05 6.68 3.53
CA ARG A 33 25.26 7.09 2.80
C ARG A 33 25.46 6.30 1.50
N GLN A 34 25.23 4.99 1.52
CA GLN A 34 25.48 4.12 0.37
C GLN A 34 24.30 4.00 -0.60
N CYS A 35 23.08 3.94 -0.06
CA CYS A 35 21.88 3.63 -0.85
C CYS A 35 20.99 4.86 -1.09
N GLY A 36 21.17 5.93 -0.31
CA GLY A 36 20.33 7.14 -0.34
C GLY A 36 19.02 7.01 0.43
N ASP A 37 18.41 8.16 0.72
CA ASP A 37 17.23 8.27 1.60
C ASP A 37 16.01 7.51 1.04
N ARG A 38 15.79 7.51 -0.27
CA ARG A 38 14.68 6.78 -0.88
C ARG A 38 14.75 5.27 -0.63
N ALA A 39 15.93 4.67 -0.72
CA ALA A 39 16.11 3.24 -0.46
C ALA A 39 15.82 2.90 1.00
N VAL A 40 16.24 3.77 1.91
CA VAL A 40 15.97 3.66 3.35
C VAL A 40 14.49 3.78 3.66
N LEU A 41 13.77 4.75 3.08
CA LEU A 41 12.31 4.87 3.24
C LEU A 41 11.58 3.61 2.76
N ARG A 42 12.00 3.04 1.64
CA ARG A 42 11.44 1.78 1.12
C ARG A 42 11.71 0.58 2.03
N ALA A 43 12.86 0.56 2.71
CA ALA A 43 13.14 -0.46 3.72
C ALA A 43 12.22 -0.31 4.94
N PHE A 44 11.98 0.91 5.44
CA PHE A 44 11.00 1.16 6.50
C PHE A 44 9.61 0.68 6.10
N HIS A 45 9.17 0.99 4.87
CA HIS A 45 7.89 0.46 4.36
C HIS A 45 7.86 -1.07 4.40
N PHE A 46 8.92 -1.72 3.92
CA PHE A 46 8.98 -3.18 3.88
C PHE A 46 8.78 -3.81 5.25
N TYR A 47 9.50 -3.36 6.27
CA TYR A 47 9.38 -3.91 7.62
C TYR A 47 7.99 -3.66 8.21
N ALA A 48 7.53 -2.42 8.15
CA ALA A 48 6.22 -2.05 8.68
C ALA A 48 5.07 -2.78 7.98
N ASP A 49 5.14 -2.95 6.66
CA ASP A 49 4.08 -3.62 5.88
C ASP A 49 4.10 -5.14 6.07
N ASN A 50 5.29 -5.73 6.25
CA ASN A 50 5.44 -7.13 6.61
C ASN A 50 4.75 -7.46 7.96
N ASP A 51 4.93 -6.58 8.95
CA ASP A 51 4.26 -6.74 10.25
C ASP A 51 2.75 -6.54 10.15
N ARG A 52 2.28 -5.60 9.31
CA ARG A 52 0.84 -5.38 9.06
C ARG A 52 0.16 -6.60 8.48
N VAL A 53 0.84 -7.41 7.66
CA VAL A 53 0.25 -8.66 7.13
C VAL A 53 -0.17 -9.60 8.26
N ALA A 54 0.69 -9.80 9.25
CA ALA A 54 0.36 -10.64 10.40
C ALA A 54 -0.81 -10.07 11.21
N GLN A 55 -0.83 -8.76 11.41
CA GLN A 55 -1.92 -8.06 12.10
C GLN A 55 -3.24 -8.14 11.32
N GLN A 56 -3.23 -7.97 10.00
CA GLN A 56 -4.42 -8.12 9.15
C GLN A 56 -4.99 -9.53 9.21
N VAL A 57 -4.12 -10.55 9.18
CA VAL A 57 -4.55 -11.95 9.35
C VAL A 57 -5.18 -12.18 10.72
N ALA A 58 -4.58 -11.62 11.78
CA ALA A 58 -5.12 -11.74 13.13
C ALA A 58 -6.48 -11.04 13.25
N ALA A 59 -6.63 -9.83 12.72
CA ALA A 59 -7.89 -9.08 12.71
C ALA A 59 -9.00 -9.86 11.99
N LEU A 60 -8.73 -10.38 10.79
CA LEU A 60 -9.70 -11.18 10.04
C LEU A 60 -10.09 -12.47 10.77
N ARG A 61 -9.13 -13.19 11.37
CA ARG A 61 -9.41 -14.40 12.16
C ARG A 61 -10.20 -14.10 13.42
N GLY A 62 -9.97 -12.93 14.01
CA GLY A 62 -10.72 -12.45 15.19
C GLY A 62 -12.09 -11.87 14.87
N GLY A 63 -12.44 -11.72 13.60
CA GLY A 63 -13.68 -11.07 13.18
C GLY A 63 -13.67 -9.54 13.36
N ASP A 64 -12.51 -8.94 13.60
CA ASP A 64 -12.33 -7.50 13.77
C ASP A 64 -12.08 -6.84 12.40
N PHE A 65 -13.18 -6.60 11.68
CA PHE A 65 -13.10 -6.03 10.35
C PHE A 65 -12.71 -4.54 10.37
N ASP A 66 -13.03 -3.83 11.43
CA ASP A 66 -12.64 -2.42 11.59
C ASP A 66 -11.12 -2.30 11.74
N ALA A 67 -10.49 -3.13 12.58
CA ALA A 67 -9.04 -3.20 12.67
C ALA A 67 -8.40 -3.59 11.34
N PHE A 68 -8.98 -4.52 10.59
CA PHE A 68 -8.50 -4.87 9.25
C PHE A 68 -8.52 -3.65 8.31
N LEU A 69 -9.60 -2.88 8.25
CA LEU A 69 -9.71 -1.70 7.40
C LEU A 69 -8.72 -0.59 7.80
N GLN A 70 -8.50 -0.40 9.10
CA GLN A 70 -7.47 0.52 9.60
C GLN A 70 -6.07 0.11 9.14
N LEU A 71 -5.74 -1.17 9.20
CA LEU A 71 -4.46 -1.71 8.74
C LEU A 71 -4.28 -1.58 7.21
N VAL A 72 -5.35 -1.77 6.43
CA VAL A 72 -5.34 -1.50 4.98
C VAL A 72 -5.04 -0.03 4.70
N THR A 73 -5.68 0.87 5.43
CA THR A 73 -5.43 2.31 5.31
C THR A 73 -3.99 2.66 5.67
N ALA A 74 -3.48 2.14 6.80
CA ALA A 74 -2.10 2.36 7.24
C ALA A 74 -1.08 1.81 6.22
N SER A 75 -1.37 0.68 5.57
CA SER A 75 -0.56 0.14 4.48
C SER A 75 -0.55 1.08 3.26
N GLY A 76 -1.71 1.65 2.92
CA GLY A 76 -1.83 2.64 1.84
C GLY A 76 -1.06 3.93 2.13
N ASP A 77 -1.13 4.43 3.35
CA ASP A 77 -0.41 5.63 3.79
C ASP A 77 1.11 5.38 3.76
N SER A 78 1.57 4.25 4.28
CA SER A 78 2.96 3.82 4.20
C SER A 78 3.46 3.65 2.75
N SER A 79 2.60 3.15 1.84
CA SER A 79 2.92 3.10 0.41
C SER A 79 3.13 4.48 -0.18
N TRP A 80 2.32 5.45 0.20
CA TRP A 80 2.45 6.83 -0.28
C TRP A 80 3.68 7.51 0.31
N GLU A 81 3.84 7.46 1.62
CA GLU A 81 4.87 8.20 2.35
C GLU A 81 6.27 7.61 2.16
N TYR A 82 6.41 6.29 2.30
CA TYR A 82 7.71 5.61 2.37
C TYR A 82 8.06 4.84 1.09
N LEU A 83 7.15 4.04 0.55
CA LEU A 83 7.41 3.32 -0.69
C LEU A 83 7.43 4.27 -1.89
N GLN A 84 6.63 5.35 -1.83
CA GLN A 84 6.54 6.40 -2.83
C GLN A 84 6.17 5.86 -4.22
N ASN A 85 5.18 4.97 -4.25
CA ASN A 85 4.73 4.30 -5.48
C ASN A 85 3.34 4.77 -5.97
N VAL A 86 2.80 5.85 -5.40
CA VAL A 86 1.52 6.43 -5.83
C VAL A 86 1.72 7.36 -7.01
N ILE A 87 2.74 8.22 -6.95
CA ILE A 87 3.02 9.21 -7.97
C ILE A 87 4.33 8.86 -8.66
N PRO A 88 4.37 8.69 -10.01
CA PRO A 88 5.60 8.46 -10.74
C PRO A 88 6.58 9.62 -10.59
N ALA A 89 7.87 9.30 -10.51
CA ALA A 89 8.91 10.31 -10.40
C ALA A 89 8.89 11.27 -11.59
N GLY A 90 8.95 12.57 -11.30
CA GLY A 90 8.94 13.63 -12.31
C GLY A 90 7.55 14.10 -12.76
N TYR A 91 6.48 13.43 -12.37
CA TYR A 91 5.12 13.88 -12.66
C TYR A 91 4.69 14.96 -11.66
N LYS A 92 4.39 16.16 -12.16
CA LYS A 92 3.97 17.31 -11.36
C LYS A 92 2.48 17.60 -11.49
N GLU A 93 1.95 17.55 -12.70
CA GLU A 93 0.58 17.96 -13.03
C GLU A 93 -0.38 16.79 -13.14
N HIS A 94 0.10 15.64 -13.61
CA HIS A 94 -0.70 14.43 -13.83
C HIS A 94 -0.46 13.43 -12.70
N GLN A 95 -1.31 13.48 -11.68
CA GLN A 95 -1.22 12.65 -10.47
C GLN A 95 -2.55 11.94 -10.19
N GLU A 96 -3.08 11.29 -11.21
CA GLU A 96 -4.43 10.69 -11.23
C GLU A 96 -4.63 9.70 -10.09
N MET A 97 -3.62 8.88 -9.79
CA MET A 97 -3.69 7.94 -8.67
C MET A 97 -3.81 8.66 -7.31
N GLY A 98 -3.08 9.75 -7.14
CA GLY A 98 -3.17 10.59 -5.95
C GLY A 98 -4.56 11.18 -5.78
N VAL A 99 -5.12 11.76 -6.85
CA VAL A 99 -6.49 12.29 -6.87
C VAL A 99 -7.51 11.19 -6.57
N THR A 100 -7.36 10.02 -7.19
CA THR A 100 -8.25 8.87 -6.97
C THR A 100 -8.29 8.47 -5.50
N ILE A 101 -7.13 8.30 -4.86
CA ILE A 101 -7.04 7.89 -3.45
C ILE A 101 -7.61 8.99 -2.55
N ALA A 102 -7.27 10.26 -2.81
CA ALA A 102 -7.75 11.38 -1.99
C ALA A 102 -9.27 11.53 -2.07
N ALA A 103 -9.85 11.50 -3.27
CA ALA A 103 -11.30 11.59 -3.48
C ALA A 103 -12.04 10.42 -2.80
N ALA A 104 -11.54 9.19 -2.98
CA ALA A 104 -12.15 8.01 -2.37
C ALA A 104 -12.07 8.05 -0.83
N LYS A 105 -10.93 8.43 -0.24
CA LYS A 105 -10.80 8.61 1.21
C LYS A 105 -11.75 9.69 1.74
N HIS A 106 -11.83 10.81 1.03
CA HIS A 106 -12.73 11.91 1.41
C HIS A 106 -14.21 11.47 1.39
N TYR A 107 -14.61 10.73 0.37
CA TYR A 107 -15.99 10.23 0.26
C TYR A 107 -16.32 9.22 1.38
N LEU A 108 -15.42 8.29 1.66
CA LEU A 108 -15.63 7.23 2.65
C LEU A 108 -15.59 7.73 4.10
N GLN A 109 -14.93 8.83 4.39
CA GLN A 109 -14.84 9.43 5.74
C GLN A 109 -14.52 8.40 6.85
N GLY A 110 -13.60 7.48 6.56
CA GLY A 110 -13.18 6.43 7.48
C GLY A 110 -14.10 5.20 7.59
N LYS A 111 -15.24 5.18 6.88
CA LYS A 111 -16.15 4.01 6.87
C LYS A 111 -15.65 2.84 6.03
N GLY A 112 -14.56 3.01 5.33
CA GLY A 112 -13.92 2.00 4.50
C GLY A 112 -12.42 2.20 4.46
N ALA A 113 -11.74 1.58 3.49
CA ALA A 113 -10.30 1.74 3.31
C ALA A 113 -9.94 1.88 1.84
N VAL A 114 -8.90 2.65 1.54
CA VAL A 114 -8.41 2.86 0.18
C VAL A 114 -6.89 2.83 0.17
N ARG A 115 -6.32 2.14 -0.80
CA ARG A 115 -4.88 2.13 -1.04
C ARG A 115 -4.54 1.97 -2.52
N VAL A 116 -3.31 2.32 -2.87
CA VAL A 116 -2.73 1.88 -4.14
C VAL A 116 -2.66 0.34 -4.16
N HIS A 117 -2.97 -0.27 -5.29
CA HIS A 117 -2.95 -1.73 -5.45
C HIS A 117 -1.82 -2.17 -6.39
N GLY A 118 -1.17 -3.28 -6.05
CA GLY A 118 -0.06 -3.83 -6.82
C GLY A 118 1.20 -2.96 -6.77
N GLY A 119 1.92 -2.86 -7.88
CA GLY A 119 3.18 -2.12 -7.98
C GLY A 119 3.06 -0.60 -7.91
N GLY A 120 1.86 -0.07 -8.03
CA GLY A 120 1.60 1.37 -8.02
C GLY A 120 1.86 2.06 -9.38
N PHE A 121 2.19 3.34 -9.33
CA PHE A 121 2.57 4.26 -10.40
C PHE A 121 1.51 4.57 -11.48
N ALA A 122 0.98 3.63 -12.18
CA ALA A 122 -0.07 3.83 -13.19
C ALA A 122 -1.09 2.69 -13.15
N GLY A 123 -1.11 1.97 -12.04
CA GLY A 123 -1.95 0.81 -11.87
C GLY A 123 -3.35 1.14 -11.38
N THR A 124 -3.75 0.47 -10.32
CA THR A 124 -5.10 0.55 -9.75
C THR A 124 -5.06 0.97 -8.30
N ALA A 125 -6.11 1.64 -7.83
CA ALA A 125 -6.44 1.76 -6.42
C ALA A 125 -7.45 0.68 -6.04
N GLN A 126 -7.32 0.15 -4.83
CA GLN A 126 -8.28 -0.75 -4.21
C GLN A 126 -9.03 0.00 -3.13
N ALA A 127 -10.35 -0.14 -3.12
CA ALA A 127 -11.20 0.38 -2.08
C ALA A 127 -12.06 -0.73 -1.45
N PHE A 128 -12.14 -0.73 -0.15
CA PHE A 128 -13.13 -1.48 0.63
C PHE A 128 -14.27 -0.52 0.97
N VAL A 129 -15.43 -0.77 0.44
CA VAL A 129 -16.58 0.15 0.52
C VAL A 129 -17.74 -0.57 1.21
N PRO A 130 -18.41 0.04 2.20
CA PRO A 130 -19.63 -0.51 2.76
C PRO A 130 -20.66 -0.76 1.67
N VAL A 131 -21.41 -1.87 1.78
CA VAL A 131 -22.35 -2.30 0.73
C VAL A 131 -23.45 -1.27 0.50
N ASP A 132 -23.91 -0.61 1.56
CA ASP A 132 -24.91 0.44 1.52
C ASP A 132 -24.43 1.75 0.86
N MET A 133 -23.12 1.96 0.78
CA MET A 133 -22.49 3.11 0.12
C MET A 133 -22.03 2.80 -1.31
N LEU A 134 -22.04 1.54 -1.74
CA LEU A 134 -21.33 1.09 -2.93
C LEU A 134 -21.82 1.77 -4.23
N ALA A 135 -23.14 1.86 -4.42
CA ALA A 135 -23.72 2.45 -5.63
C ALA A 135 -23.35 3.94 -5.77
N ASP A 136 -23.50 4.69 -4.68
CA ASP A 136 -23.21 6.13 -4.65
C ASP A 136 -21.71 6.40 -4.74
N PHE A 137 -20.88 5.58 -4.07
CA PHE A 137 -19.43 5.63 -4.18
C PHE A 137 -18.97 5.41 -5.63
N LYS A 138 -19.52 4.38 -6.30
CA LYS A 138 -19.18 4.10 -7.70
C LYS A 138 -19.56 5.28 -8.60
N ALA A 139 -20.77 5.80 -8.49
CA ALA A 139 -21.23 6.95 -9.26
C ALA A 139 -20.36 8.20 -9.02
N HIS A 140 -20.01 8.46 -7.75
CA HIS A 140 -19.12 9.57 -7.38
C HIS A 140 -17.73 9.43 -8.00
N MET A 141 -17.13 8.25 -7.90
CA MET A 141 -15.78 8.02 -8.45
C MET A 141 -15.78 8.05 -9.98
N GLU A 142 -16.78 7.52 -10.65
CA GLU A 142 -16.89 7.56 -12.12
C GLU A 142 -17.15 8.99 -12.64
N ALA A 143 -17.83 9.84 -11.89
CA ALA A 143 -17.95 11.26 -12.23
C ALA A 143 -16.59 11.98 -12.24
N ILE A 144 -15.64 11.54 -11.43
CA ILE A 144 -14.28 12.10 -11.34
C ILE A 144 -13.34 11.45 -12.37
N LEU A 145 -13.39 10.12 -12.50
CA LEU A 145 -12.41 9.32 -13.24
C LEU A 145 -12.84 8.98 -14.66
N GLY A 146 -14.13 9.12 -14.95
CA GLY A 146 -14.77 8.68 -16.19
C GLY A 146 -15.57 7.40 -16.02
N GLU A 147 -16.59 7.23 -16.85
CA GLU A 147 -17.46 6.07 -16.87
C GLU A 147 -16.69 4.77 -17.10
N GLY A 148 -17.07 3.71 -16.41
CA GLY A 148 -16.46 2.37 -16.51
C GLY A 148 -15.09 2.24 -15.83
N ARG A 149 -14.63 3.25 -15.09
CA ARG A 149 -13.34 3.20 -14.38
C ARG A 149 -13.42 2.60 -12.97
N CYS A 150 -14.61 2.39 -12.43
CA CYS A 150 -14.82 1.80 -11.12
C CYS A 150 -15.42 0.39 -11.27
N HIS A 151 -14.62 -0.63 -10.96
CA HIS A 151 -15.01 -2.04 -11.07
C HIS A 151 -15.35 -2.59 -9.70
N VAL A 152 -16.56 -3.14 -9.56
CA VAL A 152 -16.96 -3.86 -8.35
C VAL A 152 -16.44 -5.28 -8.43
N LEU A 153 -15.66 -5.69 -7.43
CA LEU A 153 -15.08 -7.03 -7.34
C LEU A 153 -15.58 -7.73 -6.08
N SER A 154 -15.60 -9.05 -6.13
CA SER A 154 -15.77 -9.91 -4.96
C SER A 154 -14.50 -10.71 -4.71
N ILE A 155 -14.21 -10.97 -3.44
CA ILE A 155 -13.07 -11.83 -3.07
C ILE A 155 -13.50 -13.28 -3.32
N ARG A 156 -12.74 -13.98 -4.18
CA ARG A 156 -12.94 -15.40 -4.41
C ARG A 156 -12.57 -16.20 -3.17
N PRO A 157 -13.40 -17.17 -2.73
CA PRO A 157 -13.14 -17.95 -1.53
C PRO A 157 -11.95 -18.90 -1.67
N GLU A 158 -11.57 -19.26 -2.90
CA GLU A 158 -10.46 -20.15 -3.21
C GLU A 158 -9.26 -19.35 -3.72
N GLY A 159 -8.07 -19.72 -3.27
CA GLY A 159 -6.80 -19.18 -3.73
C GLY A 159 -6.41 -19.65 -5.13
N GLY A 160 -5.12 -19.73 -5.41
CA GLY A 160 -4.61 -20.32 -6.65
C GLY A 160 -4.96 -21.81 -6.71
N ALA A 161 -5.61 -22.26 -7.77
CA ALA A 161 -5.92 -23.65 -8.03
C ALA A 161 -5.29 -24.09 -9.35
N VAL A 162 -4.83 -25.35 -9.40
CA VAL A 162 -4.45 -26.00 -10.66
C VAL A 162 -5.74 -26.48 -11.30
N LEU A 163 -5.96 -26.08 -12.57
CA LEU A 163 -7.09 -26.52 -13.39
C LEU A 163 -6.77 -27.84 -14.06
#